data_8ee88a296ac16f4bf935982706200f65
#
_entry.id   8ee88a296ac16f4bf935982706200f65
#
_cell.length_a   1.000
_cell.length_b   1.000
_cell.length_c   1.000
_cell.angle_alpha   90.00
_cell.angle_beta   90.00
_cell.angle_gamma   90.00
#
_symmetry.space_group_name_H-M   'P 1'
#
loop_
_entity.id
_entity.type
_entity.pdbx_description
1 polymer ?
#
loop_
_entity_poly.entity_id
_entity_poly.type
_entity_poly.pdbx_seq_one_letter_code
_entity_poly.pdbx_strand_id
1 'polypeptide(L)'
;MGIVREKIEDLKAREARILEMGGDRLVAKHKEGGRLTARERLDQLFDEDTFREIDMFVRHRCVNFGMEEVEIPSDGVVTGHGLVDGRPVFAYAQDFTSRAGSLGEMQAKKICKVMDMALKAGVPFIGINDSGGARIQEGVDALSGYGQIFYRNSAASGVIPQISAIMGPTAGGAVYSPAMTDFIFMVKKTSYMFITGPDVIKSVTGEEIDFESLGGAMTHNEKSGVAQFACESDEDAIEQIKCLLSYLPANNMEDPPRIETDDDRMRYEDDLNRIIPDSPSQSYDMRDVITAIVDNGDYFEPHAHYAQNILTVFARLNGRSVGIIANQPKVMAGCLDINASDKATRFIRFCDAFNIPLLTIADVPGYLPGSQQEWGGIIRHGAKLLWCYSEATVPKLLLVTRKDYGGSYLAMCSKDLGADFAFAWPTAEIAVMGASGAANIIHRREIKEASDPKAKRDEKIAEYEELFSNPYCAAQRGYIDAVIEPAETRMRLIDALEIMCSKREQRPLKKHGNIPV
;
A
#
# COMPACT_ATOMS: atom_id res chain seq x y z
N MET A 1 -48.88 -31.92 -3.01
CA MET A 1 -47.91 -31.06 -2.25
C MET A 1 -48.44 -29.64 -2.28
N GLY A 2 -48.19 -28.81 -1.23
CA GLY A 2 -48.68 -27.41 -1.28
C GLY A 2 -47.84 -26.57 -2.24
N ILE A 3 -48.43 -25.58 -2.89
CA ILE A 3 -47.82 -24.68 -3.90
C ILE A 3 -46.49 -24.05 -3.43
N VAL A 4 -46.36 -23.77 -2.13
CA VAL A 4 -45.10 -23.22 -1.55
C VAL A 4 -43.96 -24.21 -1.68
N ARG A 5 -44.20 -25.51 -1.46
CA ARG A 5 -43.15 -26.54 -1.57
C ARG A 5 -42.66 -26.70 -3.01
N GLU A 6 -43.57 -26.66 -3.97
CA GLU A 6 -43.21 -26.71 -5.40
C GLU A 6 -42.37 -25.49 -5.81
N LYS A 7 -42.71 -24.31 -5.29
CA LYS A 7 -41.91 -23.09 -5.55
C LYS A 7 -40.53 -23.12 -4.89
N ILE A 8 -40.39 -23.72 -3.71
CA ILE A 8 -39.10 -23.92 -3.06
C ILE A 8 -38.24 -24.93 -3.85
N GLU A 9 -38.85 -26.00 -4.37
CA GLU A 9 -38.14 -26.97 -5.22
C GLU A 9 -37.65 -26.32 -6.54
N ASP A 10 -38.50 -25.48 -7.18
CA ASP A 10 -38.09 -24.70 -8.37
C ASP A 10 -36.95 -23.70 -8.04
N LEU A 11 -37.03 -23.00 -6.90
CA LEU A 11 -35.96 -22.12 -6.44
C LEU A 11 -34.63 -22.85 -6.33
N LYS A 12 -34.63 -23.97 -5.59
CA LYS A 12 -33.42 -24.78 -5.38
C LYS A 12 -32.83 -25.32 -6.69
N ALA A 13 -33.68 -25.71 -7.65
CA ALA A 13 -33.24 -26.18 -8.94
C ALA A 13 -32.55 -25.07 -9.77
N ARG A 14 -33.10 -23.83 -9.68
CA ARG A 14 -32.48 -22.65 -10.34
C ARG A 14 -31.16 -22.26 -9.69
N GLU A 15 -31.09 -22.27 -8.35
CA GLU A 15 -29.86 -22.02 -7.61
C GLU A 15 -28.79 -23.05 -7.98
N ALA A 16 -29.12 -24.34 -7.95
CA ALA A 16 -28.20 -25.42 -8.32
C ALA A 16 -27.59 -25.22 -9.72
N ARG A 17 -28.41 -24.81 -10.70
CA ARG A 17 -27.93 -24.52 -12.07
C ARG A 17 -26.95 -23.35 -12.12
N ILE A 18 -27.16 -22.30 -11.32
CA ILE A 18 -26.25 -21.16 -11.26
C ILE A 18 -24.94 -21.54 -10.56
N LEU A 19 -25.01 -22.42 -9.55
CA LEU A 19 -23.84 -22.92 -8.83
C LEU A 19 -22.90 -23.79 -9.68
N GLU A 20 -23.39 -24.33 -10.81
CA GLU A 20 -22.55 -25.03 -11.79
C GLU A 20 -21.53 -24.10 -12.48
N MET A 21 -21.68 -22.77 -12.38
CA MET A 21 -20.80 -21.77 -13.02
C MET A 21 -20.63 -22.03 -14.52
N GLY A 22 -19.40 -22.09 -15.03
CA GLY A 22 -19.11 -22.44 -16.43
C GLY A 22 -19.27 -23.94 -16.79
N GLY A 23 -19.71 -24.76 -15.83
CA GLY A 23 -19.88 -26.20 -15.93
C GLY A 23 -18.61 -26.99 -15.60
N ASP A 24 -18.80 -28.28 -15.25
CA ASP A 24 -17.77 -29.17 -14.70
C ASP A 24 -16.44 -29.15 -15.48
N ARG A 25 -16.49 -29.16 -16.80
CA ARG A 25 -15.30 -29.20 -17.65
C ARG A 25 -14.46 -27.93 -17.51
N LEU A 26 -15.07 -26.74 -17.49
CA LEU A 26 -14.36 -25.46 -17.40
C LEU A 26 -13.89 -25.22 -15.97
N VAL A 27 -14.67 -25.62 -14.98
CA VAL A 27 -14.30 -25.59 -13.58
C VAL A 27 -13.09 -26.50 -13.32
N ALA A 28 -13.12 -27.74 -13.80
CA ALA A 28 -11.99 -28.68 -13.66
C ALA A 28 -10.71 -28.12 -14.29
N LYS A 29 -10.80 -27.60 -15.52
CA LYS A 29 -9.66 -26.97 -16.21
C LYS A 29 -9.11 -25.74 -15.44
N HIS A 30 -9.99 -24.96 -14.83
CA HIS A 30 -9.60 -23.81 -14.03
C HIS A 30 -8.80 -24.25 -12.80
N LYS A 31 -9.26 -25.27 -12.10
CA LYS A 31 -8.63 -25.87 -10.91
C LYS A 31 -7.30 -26.59 -11.23
N GLU A 32 -7.19 -27.25 -12.39
CA GLU A 32 -5.93 -27.81 -12.88
C GLU A 32 -4.84 -26.75 -13.02
N GLY A 33 -5.21 -25.49 -13.27
CA GLY A 33 -4.31 -24.34 -13.28
C GLY A 33 -3.85 -23.85 -11.90
N GLY A 34 -4.23 -24.54 -10.80
CA GLY A 34 -3.88 -24.16 -9.42
C GLY A 34 -4.67 -22.97 -8.89
N ARG A 35 -5.85 -22.69 -9.44
CA ARG A 35 -6.69 -21.54 -9.05
C ARG A 35 -7.99 -22.00 -8.38
N LEU A 36 -8.43 -21.25 -7.38
CA LEU A 36 -9.77 -21.42 -6.80
C LEU A 36 -10.83 -20.82 -7.72
N THR A 37 -12.04 -21.36 -7.66
CA THR A 37 -13.22 -20.77 -8.32
C THR A 37 -13.63 -19.46 -7.61
N ALA A 38 -14.41 -18.63 -8.30
CA ALA A 38 -14.93 -17.38 -7.72
C ALA A 38 -15.69 -17.62 -6.40
N ARG A 39 -16.43 -18.71 -6.29
CA ARG A 39 -17.17 -19.08 -5.07
C ARG A 39 -16.25 -19.56 -3.96
N GLU A 40 -15.30 -20.44 -4.26
CA GLU A 40 -14.31 -20.92 -3.29
C GLU A 40 -13.46 -19.75 -2.72
N ARG A 41 -13.11 -18.75 -3.55
CA ARG A 41 -12.41 -17.55 -3.11
C ARG A 41 -13.23 -16.75 -2.08
N LEU A 42 -14.54 -16.58 -2.31
CA LEU A 42 -15.42 -15.89 -1.38
C LEU A 42 -15.69 -16.72 -0.13
N ASP A 43 -15.86 -18.03 -0.25
CA ASP A 43 -16.04 -18.94 0.89
C ASP A 43 -14.82 -18.91 1.83
N GLN A 44 -13.61 -18.78 1.28
CA GLN A 44 -12.39 -18.65 2.09
C GLN A 44 -12.19 -17.23 2.65
N LEU A 45 -12.66 -16.20 1.94
CA LEU A 45 -12.54 -14.82 2.38
C LEU A 45 -13.41 -14.55 3.61
N PHE A 46 -14.64 -15.03 3.60
CA PHE A 46 -15.62 -14.75 4.65
C PHE A 46 -15.60 -15.81 5.75
N ASP A 47 -15.99 -15.40 6.94
CA ASP A 47 -16.21 -16.28 8.07
C ASP A 47 -17.29 -17.32 7.71
N GLU A 48 -17.17 -18.53 8.26
CA GLU A 48 -18.05 -19.67 7.98
C GLU A 48 -19.54 -19.26 8.11
N ASP A 49 -20.34 -19.64 7.11
CA ASP A 49 -21.79 -19.40 7.04
C ASP A 49 -22.23 -17.92 7.05
N THR A 50 -21.31 -16.94 6.88
CA THR A 50 -21.69 -15.51 6.91
C THR A 50 -21.90 -14.92 5.52
N PHE A 51 -21.36 -15.51 4.45
CA PHE A 51 -21.52 -14.98 3.10
C PHE A 51 -22.99 -14.99 2.63
N ARG A 52 -23.44 -13.88 2.08
CA ARG A 52 -24.77 -13.70 1.48
C ARG A 52 -24.62 -13.12 0.08
N GLU A 53 -24.93 -13.97 -0.92
CA GLU A 53 -24.88 -13.56 -2.33
C GLU A 53 -26.02 -12.57 -2.66
N ILE A 54 -25.69 -11.56 -3.46
CA ILE A 54 -26.61 -10.53 -3.97
C ILE A 54 -26.69 -10.69 -5.49
N ASP A 55 -27.90 -10.59 -6.04
CA ASP A 55 -28.17 -10.62 -7.49
C ASP A 55 -27.73 -11.94 -8.17
N MET A 56 -27.86 -13.07 -7.48
CA MET A 56 -27.51 -14.39 -8.00
C MET A 56 -28.19 -14.73 -9.34
N PHE A 57 -29.46 -14.30 -9.52
CA PHE A 57 -30.28 -14.59 -10.70
C PHE A 57 -30.13 -13.57 -11.85
N VAL A 58 -29.24 -12.60 -11.72
CA VAL A 58 -29.00 -11.61 -12.79
C VAL A 58 -28.37 -12.30 -14.00
N ARG A 59 -28.85 -11.91 -15.21
CA ARG A 59 -28.37 -12.39 -16.51
C ARG A 59 -28.02 -11.20 -17.40
N HIS A 60 -27.12 -11.41 -18.36
CA HIS A 60 -26.89 -10.42 -19.42
C HIS A 60 -28.16 -10.18 -20.26
N ARG A 61 -28.18 -9.07 -20.96
CA ARG A 61 -29.29 -8.64 -21.85
C ARG A 61 -28.84 -8.49 -23.30
N CYS A 62 -27.62 -8.93 -23.62
CA CYS A 62 -27.08 -8.84 -24.97
C CYS A 62 -27.82 -9.80 -25.90
N VAL A 63 -28.26 -9.28 -27.05
CA VAL A 63 -28.92 -10.03 -28.13
C VAL A 63 -28.06 -10.08 -29.41
N ASN A 64 -26.88 -9.43 -29.41
CA ASN A 64 -26.00 -9.38 -30.57
C ASN A 64 -25.15 -10.64 -30.69
N PHE A 65 -24.81 -11.02 -31.92
CA PHE A 65 -23.86 -12.12 -32.20
C PHE A 65 -24.28 -13.48 -31.58
N GLY A 66 -25.59 -13.75 -31.49
CA GLY A 66 -26.11 -14.99 -30.92
C GLY A 66 -26.03 -15.08 -29.41
N MET A 67 -25.80 -13.96 -28.72
CA MET A 67 -25.71 -13.95 -27.27
C MET A 67 -27.03 -14.27 -26.57
N GLU A 68 -28.17 -14.07 -27.22
CA GLU A 68 -29.49 -14.44 -26.70
C GLU A 68 -29.63 -15.94 -26.38
N GLU A 69 -28.87 -16.78 -27.05
CA GLU A 69 -28.82 -18.24 -26.82
C GLU A 69 -27.76 -18.66 -25.79
N VAL A 70 -26.94 -17.70 -25.30
CA VAL A 70 -25.83 -18.00 -24.39
C VAL A 70 -26.26 -17.76 -22.95
N GLU A 71 -26.18 -18.80 -22.13
CA GLU A 71 -26.37 -18.65 -20.69
C GLU A 71 -25.04 -18.36 -20.00
N ILE A 72 -25.01 -17.28 -19.21
CA ILE A 72 -23.87 -16.88 -18.37
C ILE A 72 -24.39 -16.82 -16.95
N PRO A 73 -24.13 -17.83 -16.10
CA PRO A 73 -24.61 -17.87 -14.73
C PRO A 73 -24.16 -16.64 -13.95
N SER A 74 -25.10 -15.97 -13.28
CA SER A 74 -24.85 -14.76 -12.48
C SER A 74 -24.12 -13.64 -13.24
N ASP A 75 -24.22 -13.64 -14.57
CA ASP A 75 -23.46 -12.82 -15.53
C ASP A 75 -21.93 -12.81 -15.31
N GLY A 76 -21.37 -13.97 -14.89
CA GLY A 76 -19.93 -14.18 -14.74
C GLY A 76 -19.29 -13.46 -13.57
N VAL A 77 -20.08 -13.07 -12.55
CA VAL A 77 -19.56 -12.49 -11.29
C VAL A 77 -20.43 -12.86 -10.10
N VAL A 78 -19.81 -13.27 -9.02
CA VAL A 78 -20.46 -13.48 -7.72
C VAL A 78 -20.26 -12.22 -6.89
N THR A 79 -21.36 -11.66 -6.37
CA THR A 79 -21.35 -10.41 -5.58
C THR A 79 -22.09 -10.61 -4.28
N GLY A 80 -21.63 -10.03 -3.17
CA GLY A 80 -22.29 -10.18 -1.90
C GLY A 80 -21.57 -9.49 -0.74
N HIS A 81 -21.93 -9.91 0.46
CA HIS A 81 -21.33 -9.45 1.70
C HIS A 81 -21.24 -10.60 2.73
N GLY A 82 -20.38 -10.42 3.71
CA GLY A 82 -20.22 -11.34 4.83
C GLY A 82 -19.38 -10.69 5.93
N LEU A 83 -18.89 -11.51 6.83
CA LEU A 83 -17.97 -11.07 7.88
C LEU A 83 -16.56 -11.57 7.58
N VAL A 84 -15.56 -10.77 7.91
CA VAL A 84 -14.15 -11.14 7.94
C VAL A 84 -13.64 -10.81 9.34
N ASP A 85 -13.26 -11.83 10.11
CA ASP A 85 -12.92 -11.71 11.52
C ASP A 85 -13.99 -10.93 12.30
N GLY A 86 -15.26 -11.29 12.08
CA GLY A 86 -16.45 -10.69 12.71
C GLY A 86 -16.82 -9.29 12.18
N ARG A 87 -16.09 -8.72 11.22
CA ARG A 87 -16.31 -7.36 10.68
C ARG A 87 -16.98 -7.42 9.31
N PRO A 88 -18.00 -6.59 9.03
CA PRO A 88 -18.72 -6.63 7.76
C PRO A 88 -17.85 -6.12 6.60
N VAL A 89 -17.92 -6.83 5.48
CA VAL A 89 -17.20 -6.52 4.24
C VAL A 89 -18.10 -6.83 3.05
N PHE A 90 -18.05 -6.01 1.99
CA PHE A 90 -18.63 -6.34 0.69
C PHE A 90 -17.56 -6.79 -0.27
N ALA A 91 -17.90 -7.77 -1.12
CA ALA A 91 -16.96 -8.26 -2.12
C ALA A 91 -17.64 -8.68 -3.41
N TYR A 92 -16.84 -8.75 -4.47
CA TYR A 92 -17.16 -9.50 -5.68
C TYR A 92 -16.00 -10.42 -6.07
N ALA A 93 -16.31 -11.50 -6.78
CA ALA A 93 -15.34 -12.34 -7.45
C ALA A 93 -15.79 -12.64 -8.89
N GLN A 94 -14.96 -12.33 -9.87
CA GLN A 94 -15.22 -12.65 -11.28
C GLN A 94 -15.01 -14.14 -11.52
N ASP A 95 -15.94 -14.76 -12.26
CA ASP A 95 -15.92 -16.17 -12.61
C ASP A 95 -15.30 -16.37 -14.01
N PHE A 96 -14.03 -16.68 -14.07
CA PHE A 96 -13.34 -16.93 -15.34
C PHE A 96 -13.90 -18.12 -16.10
N THR A 97 -14.54 -19.07 -15.42
CA THR A 97 -15.16 -20.25 -16.07
C THR A 97 -16.40 -19.86 -16.89
N SER A 98 -17.01 -18.73 -16.56
CA SER A 98 -18.18 -18.17 -17.24
C SER A 98 -17.75 -17.04 -18.20
N ARG A 99 -17.58 -17.35 -19.51
CA ARG A 99 -17.15 -16.38 -20.55
C ARG A 99 -15.87 -15.61 -20.20
N ALA A 100 -14.90 -16.30 -19.59
CA ALA A 100 -13.63 -15.75 -19.14
C ALA A 100 -13.79 -14.54 -18.20
N GLY A 101 -14.84 -14.50 -17.40
CA GLY A 101 -15.12 -13.39 -16.47
C GLY A 101 -15.27 -12.02 -17.14
N SER A 102 -15.53 -11.97 -18.46
CA SER A 102 -15.57 -10.72 -19.23
C SER A 102 -16.72 -9.80 -18.78
N LEU A 103 -16.40 -8.51 -18.62
CA LEU A 103 -17.33 -7.50 -18.11
C LEU A 103 -18.33 -7.09 -19.18
N GLY A 104 -19.61 -7.34 -18.92
CA GLY A 104 -20.75 -6.79 -19.64
C GLY A 104 -21.55 -5.81 -18.79
N GLU A 105 -22.65 -5.28 -19.36
CA GLU A 105 -23.52 -4.30 -18.71
C GLU A 105 -24.01 -4.78 -17.33
N MET A 106 -24.57 -6.01 -17.29
CA MET A 106 -25.21 -6.50 -16.06
C MET A 106 -24.20 -6.93 -15.02
N GLN A 107 -23.05 -7.47 -15.41
CA GLN A 107 -21.93 -7.71 -14.50
C GLN A 107 -21.48 -6.41 -13.83
N ALA A 108 -21.28 -5.34 -14.61
CA ALA A 108 -20.92 -4.03 -14.09
C ALA A 108 -21.98 -3.48 -13.12
N LYS A 109 -23.27 -3.64 -13.44
CA LYS A 109 -24.37 -3.21 -12.55
C LYS A 109 -24.37 -3.93 -11.21
N LYS A 110 -24.07 -5.24 -11.19
CA LYS A 110 -23.93 -6.01 -9.96
C LYS A 110 -22.76 -5.48 -9.11
N ILE A 111 -21.59 -5.29 -9.71
CA ILE A 111 -20.40 -4.74 -9.04
C ILE A 111 -20.70 -3.35 -8.49
N CYS A 112 -21.23 -2.45 -9.31
CA CYS A 112 -21.60 -1.09 -8.90
C CYS A 112 -22.60 -1.09 -7.73
N LYS A 113 -23.58 -2.00 -7.73
CA LYS A 113 -24.56 -2.11 -6.64
C LYS A 113 -23.90 -2.44 -5.31
N VAL A 114 -23.01 -3.44 -5.27
CA VAL A 114 -22.35 -3.81 -4.02
C VAL A 114 -21.32 -2.76 -3.59
N MET A 115 -20.67 -2.03 -4.51
CA MET A 115 -19.84 -0.86 -4.20
C MET A 115 -20.68 0.26 -3.55
N ASP A 116 -21.85 0.58 -4.11
CA ASP A 116 -22.76 1.58 -3.53
C ASP A 116 -23.28 1.16 -2.15
N MET A 117 -23.50 -0.14 -1.94
CA MET A 117 -23.91 -0.67 -0.63
C MET A 117 -22.79 -0.60 0.39
N ALA A 118 -21.55 -0.97 0.01
CA ALA A 118 -20.37 -0.85 0.87
C ALA A 118 -20.13 0.60 1.30
N LEU A 119 -20.21 1.54 0.36
CA LEU A 119 -20.06 2.97 0.64
C LEU A 119 -21.15 3.50 1.59
N LYS A 120 -22.41 3.09 1.39
CA LYS A 120 -23.52 3.48 2.28
C LYS A 120 -23.41 2.85 3.67
N ALA A 121 -22.91 1.63 3.76
CA ALA A 121 -22.69 0.93 5.02
C ALA A 121 -21.43 1.42 5.75
N GLY A 122 -20.51 2.08 5.06
CA GLY A 122 -19.22 2.51 5.61
C GLY A 122 -18.32 1.32 5.97
N VAL A 123 -18.18 0.35 5.06
CA VAL A 123 -17.39 -0.87 5.29
C VAL A 123 -16.45 -1.16 4.11
N PRO A 124 -15.35 -1.91 4.33
CA PRO A 124 -14.40 -2.23 3.28
C PRO A 124 -15.03 -2.93 2.07
N PHE A 125 -14.43 -2.72 0.90
CA PHE A 125 -14.84 -3.33 -0.36
C PHE A 125 -13.66 -4.08 -0.99
N ILE A 126 -13.90 -5.36 -1.36
CA ILE A 126 -12.88 -6.23 -1.94
C ILE A 126 -13.32 -6.69 -3.33
N GLY A 127 -12.46 -6.46 -4.34
CA GLY A 127 -12.63 -6.96 -5.69
C GLY A 127 -11.67 -8.10 -6.00
N ILE A 128 -12.17 -9.30 -6.29
CA ILE A 128 -11.37 -10.43 -6.77
C ILE A 128 -11.50 -10.50 -8.29
N ASN A 129 -10.40 -10.17 -8.97
CA ASN A 129 -10.36 -9.97 -10.41
C ASN A 129 -9.76 -11.19 -11.12
N ASP A 130 -10.51 -11.73 -12.09
CA ASP A 130 -10.11 -12.82 -12.96
C ASP A 130 -10.91 -12.68 -14.27
N SER A 131 -10.41 -11.87 -15.22
CA SER A 131 -11.21 -11.38 -16.34
C SER A 131 -10.42 -11.18 -17.62
N GLY A 132 -10.97 -11.67 -18.72
CA GLY A 132 -10.49 -11.40 -20.07
C GLY A 132 -10.73 -9.96 -20.56
N GLY A 133 -11.28 -9.06 -19.72
CA GLY A 133 -11.55 -7.67 -20.08
C GLY A 133 -13.00 -7.41 -20.50
N ALA A 134 -13.24 -6.45 -21.38
CA ALA A 134 -14.57 -6.08 -21.84
C ALA A 134 -15.21 -7.19 -22.68
N ARG A 135 -16.50 -7.46 -22.46
CA ARG A 135 -17.32 -8.35 -23.30
C ARG A 135 -17.61 -7.65 -24.62
N ILE A 136 -16.82 -7.97 -25.65
CA ILE A 136 -16.83 -7.26 -26.95
C ILE A 136 -18.19 -7.31 -27.66
N GLN A 137 -19.00 -8.34 -27.43
CA GLN A 137 -20.34 -8.48 -27.99
C GLN A 137 -21.32 -7.41 -27.48
N GLU A 138 -21.05 -6.82 -26.32
CA GLU A 138 -21.85 -5.75 -25.74
C GLU A 138 -21.35 -4.33 -26.12
N GLY A 139 -20.20 -4.25 -26.81
CA GLY A 139 -19.69 -3.00 -27.36
C GLY A 139 -19.51 -1.90 -26.30
N VAL A 140 -20.12 -0.73 -26.54
CA VAL A 140 -20.01 0.45 -25.68
C VAL A 140 -20.67 0.26 -24.31
N ASP A 141 -21.62 -0.67 -24.16
CA ASP A 141 -22.27 -0.95 -22.87
C ASP A 141 -21.25 -1.56 -21.86
N ALA A 142 -20.34 -2.41 -22.34
CA ALA A 142 -19.24 -2.91 -21.53
C ALA A 142 -18.27 -1.79 -21.10
N LEU A 143 -17.96 -0.84 -22.00
CA LEU A 143 -17.12 0.33 -21.67
C LEU A 143 -17.82 1.26 -20.67
N SER A 144 -19.12 1.50 -20.84
CA SER A 144 -19.93 2.24 -19.87
C SER A 144 -19.88 1.58 -18.49
N GLY A 145 -19.94 0.24 -18.45
CA GLY A 145 -19.80 -0.53 -17.21
C GLY A 145 -18.50 -0.24 -16.47
N TYR A 146 -17.36 -0.28 -17.16
CA TYR A 146 -16.07 0.11 -16.58
C TYR A 146 -16.07 1.57 -16.09
N GLY A 147 -16.58 2.50 -16.88
CA GLY A 147 -16.67 3.90 -16.48
C GLY A 147 -17.45 4.10 -15.17
N GLN A 148 -18.55 3.35 -14.99
CA GLN A 148 -19.36 3.40 -13.77
C GLN A 148 -18.61 2.82 -12.55
N ILE A 149 -17.78 1.79 -12.73
CA ILE A 149 -16.93 1.24 -11.67
C ILE A 149 -15.85 2.26 -11.30
N PHE A 150 -15.13 2.84 -12.28
CA PHE A 150 -14.08 3.85 -12.03
C PHE A 150 -14.60 5.08 -11.29
N TYR A 151 -15.80 5.55 -11.66
CA TYR A 151 -16.44 6.66 -10.95
C TYR A 151 -16.64 6.33 -9.46
N ARG A 152 -17.05 5.10 -9.14
CA ARG A 152 -17.27 4.64 -7.77
C ARG A 152 -15.96 4.40 -7.01
N ASN A 153 -14.92 3.88 -7.66
CA ASN A 153 -13.59 3.79 -7.05
C ASN A 153 -13.12 5.18 -6.61
N SER A 154 -13.27 6.19 -7.46
CA SER A 154 -12.91 7.57 -7.10
C SER A 154 -13.78 8.14 -5.97
N ALA A 155 -15.08 7.90 -5.99
CA ALA A 155 -15.99 8.38 -4.95
C ALA A 155 -15.76 7.71 -3.59
N ALA A 156 -15.34 6.45 -3.57
CA ALA A 156 -15.07 5.68 -2.34
C ALA A 156 -13.63 5.90 -1.81
N SER A 157 -12.74 6.47 -2.62
CA SER A 157 -11.33 6.71 -2.24
C SER A 157 -11.22 7.61 -1.01
N GLY A 158 -10.52 7.12 0.03
CA GLY A 158 -10.38 7.80 1.31
C GLY A 158 -11.68 7.82 2.16
N VAL A 159 -12.72 7.08 1.77
CA VAL A 159 -13.97 6.93 2.54
C VAL A 159 -14.08 5.54 3.13
N ILE A 160 -13.90 4.52 2.32
CA ILE A 160 -13.82 3.11 2.76
C ILE A 160 -12.57 2.46 2.15
N PRO A 161 -11.90 1.54 2.85
CA PRO A 161 -10.80 0.77 2.28
C PRO A 161 -11.24 -0.02 1.05
N GLN A 162 -10.49 0.09 -0.06
CA GLN A 162 -10.72 -0.63 -1.30
C GLN A 162 -9.52 -1.53 -1.59
N ILE A 163 -9.77 -2.83 -1.71
CA ILE A 163 -8.72 -3.84 -1.93
C ILE A 163 -9.01 -4.60 -3.21
N SER A 164 -8.01 -4.78 -4.04
CA SER A 164 -8.08 -5.60 -5.25
C SER A 164 -7.16 -6.82 -5.14
N ALA A 165 -7.70 -8.01 -5.41
CA ALA A 165 -6.94 -9.22 -5.58
C ALA A 165 -6.97 -9.66 -7.05
N ILE A 166 -5.81 -9.80 -7.66
CA ILE A 166 -5.66 -10.30 -9.02
C ILE A 166 -5.30 -11.78 -8.93
N MET A 167 -6.28 -12.62 -9.22
CA MET A 167 -6.17 -14.08 -9.07
C MET A 167 -6.29 -14.81 -10.42
N GLY A 168 -6.08 -14.09 -11.50
CA GLY A 168 -6.07 -14.58 -12.86
C GLY A 168 -5.67 -13.48 -13.85
N PRO A 169 -5.80 -13.71 -15.16
CA PRO A 169 -5.59 -12.69 -16.17
C PRO A 169 -6.50 -11.49 -15.93
N THR A 170 -5.95 -10.28 -16.07
CA THR A 170 -6.71 -9.02 -15.97
C THR A 170 -6.14 -8.06 -17.02
N ALA A 171 -6.90 -7.79 -18.08
CA ALA A 171 -6.38 -7.10 -19.25
C ALA A 171 -7.27 -5.91 -19.68
N GLY A 172 -6.67 -4.94 -20.35
CA GLY A 172 -7.34 -3.78 -20.92
C GLY A 172 -8.02 -2.91 -19.86
N GLY A 173 -9.29 -2.58 -20.05
CA GLY A 173 -10.06 -1.76 -19.09
C GLY A 173 -10.12 -2.31 -17.67
N ALA A 174 -9.98 -3.63 -17.50
CA ALA A 174 -10.05 -4.29 -16.20
C ALA A 174 -8.90 -3.92 -15.24
N VAL A 175 -7.76 -3.42 -15.73
CA VAL A 175 -6.61 -3.08 -14.87
C VAL A 175 -6.76 -1.74 -14.18
N TYR A 176 -7.59 -0.84 -14.69
CA TYR A 176 -7.70 0.52 -14.15
C TYR A 176 -8.45 0.58 -12.82
N SER A 177 -9.51 -0.21 -12.65
CA SER A 177 -10.21 -0.27 -11.36
C SER A 177 -9.28 -0.73 -10.23
N PRO A 178 -8.52 -1.84 -10.34
CA PRO A 178 -7.51 -2.18 -9.35
C PRO A 178 -6.50 -1.06 -9.09
N ALA A 179 -5.99 -0.40 -10.13
CA ALA A 179 -5.02 0.68 -9.99
C ALA A 179 -5.57 1.92 -9.23
N MET A 180 -6.88 2.07 -9.17
CA MET A 180 -7.59 3.13 -8.41
C MET A 180 -7.91 2.72 -6.97
N THR A 181 -7.78 1.45 -6.61
CA THR A 181 -7.99 0.96 -5.24
C THR A 181 -6.76 1.22 -4.36
N ASP A 182 -6.88 0.99 -3.06
CA ASP A 182 -5.81 1.31 -2.11
C ASP A 182 -4.67 0.29 -2.15
N PHE A 183 -4.99 -1.00 -2.25
CA PHE A 183 -4.01 -2.10 -2.28
C PHE A 183 -4.35 -3.13 -3.35
N ILE A 184 -3.29 -3.65 -3.99
CA ILE A 184 -3.36 -4.69 -5.01
C ILE A 184 -2.52 -5.89 -4.58
N PHE A 185 -3.17 -7.05 -4.48
CA PHE A 185 -2.56 -8.35 -4.28
C PHE A 185 -2.50 -9.09 -5.62
N MET A 186 -1.37 -9.70 -5.95
CA MET A 186 -1.22 -10.49 -7.16
C MET A 186 -0.68 -11.88 -6.85
N VAL A 187 -1.30 -12.91 -7.43
CA VAL A 187 -0.85 -14.30 -7.27
C VAL A 187 0.22 -14.62 -8.32
N LYS A 188 1.38 -15.11 -7.89
CA LYS A 188 2.51 -15.47 -8.77
C LYS A 188 2.10 -16.55 -9.77
N LYS A 189 2.62 -16.46 -11.00
CA LYS A 189 2.45 -17.45 -12.08
C LYS A 189 1.04 -17.61 -12.64
N THR A 190 0.00 -17.16 -11.96
CA THR A 190 -1.39 -17.32 -12.39
C THR A 190 -2.09 -16.00 -12.70
N SER A 191 -1.60 -14.89 -12.15
CA SER A 191 -2.18 -13.57 -12.35
C SER A 191 -1.31 -12.67 -13.21
N TYR A 192 -1.96 -11.89 -14.07
CA TYR A 192 -1.31 -10.96 -14.98
C TYR A 192 -2.12 -9.68 -15.11
N MET A 193 -1.45 -8.53 -15.11
CA MET A 193 -2.04 -7.22 -15.39
C MET A 193 -1.30 -6.53 -16.54
N PHE A 194 -2.02 -6.14 -17.59
CA PHE A 194 -1.47 -5.33 -18.67
C PHE A 194 -2.57 -4.61 -19.45
N ILE A 195 -2.27 -3.46 -20.02
CA ILE A 195 -3.21 -2.74 -20.90
C ILE A 195 -3.45 -3.52 -22.18
N THR A 196 -2.35 -4.00 -22.80
CA THR A 196 -2.37 -4.83 -24.01
C THR A 196 -1.43 -6.01 -23.81
N GLY A 197 -1.90 -7.21 -24.22
CA GLY A 197 -1.12 -8.45 -24.08
C GLY A 197 0.06 -8.54 -25.05
N PRO A 198 0.94 -9.55 -24.86
CA PRO A 198 2.15 -9.75 -25.67
C PRO A 198 1.92 -9.78 -27.18
N ASP A 199 0.85 -10.41 -27.65
CA ASP A 199 0.54 -10.53 -29.09
C ASP A 199 0.27 -9.16 -29.73
N VAL A 200 -0.41 -8.27 -29.02
CA VAL A 200 -0.69 -6.90 -29.50
C VAL A 200 0.60 -6.08 -29.52
N ILE A 201 1.42 -6.17 -28.45
CA ILE A 201 2.73 -5.51 -28.40
C ILE A 201 3.58 -5.96 -29.57
N LYS A 202 3.70 -7.26 -29.81
CA LYS A 202 4.46 -7.79 -30.95
C LYS A 202 3.96 -7.26 -32.29
N SER A 203 2.64 -7.18 -32.47
CA SER A 203 2.06 -6.71 -33.74
C SER A 203 2.27 -5.20 -33.98
N VAL A 204 2.35 -4.39 -32.93
CA VAL A 204 2.43 -2.91 -33.02
C VAL A 204 3.86 -2.41 -32.95
N THR A 205 4.67 -2.95 -32.04
CA THR A 205 6.04 -2.47 -31.78
C THR A 205 7.13 -3.40 -32.27
N GLY A 206 6.79 -4.66 -32.60
CA GLY A 206 7.75 -5.71 -32.93
C GLY A 206 8.46 -6.32 -31.72
N GLU A 207 8.16 -5.90 -30.50
CA GLU A 207 8.77 -6.40 -29.27
C GLU A 207 8.21 -7.77 -28.93
N GLU A 208 9.08 -8.73 -28.63
CA GLU A 208 8.72 -10.05 -28.13
C GLU A 208 8.90 -10.10 -26.62
N ILE A 209 7.82 -10.32 -25.87
CA ILE A 209 7.80 -10.42 -24.42
C ILE A 209 6.77 -11.47 -23.99
N ASP A 210 7.04 -12.21 -22.94
CA ASP A 210 6.10 -13.17 -22.35
C ASP A 210 5.18 -12.50 -21.32
N PHE A 211 4.11 -13.22 -20.93
CA PHE A 211 3.09 -12.74 -19.99
C PHE A 211 3.67 -12.38 -18.63
N GLU A 212 4.55 -13.21 -18.07
CA GLU A 212 5.14 -13.01 -16.75
C GLU A 212 6.07 -11.80 -16.73
N SER A 213 6.93 -11.68 -17.73
CA SER A 213 7.86 -10.55 -17.86
C SER A 213 7.15 -9.23 -18.13
N LEU A 214 6.01 -9.25 -18.84
CA LEU A 214 5.23 -8.05 -19.14
C LEU A 214 4.40 -7.58 -17.95
N GLY A 215 3.66 -8.46 -17.30
CA GLY A 215 2.65 -8.09 -16.34
C GLY A 215 2.40 -9.11 -15.24
N GLY A 216 3.37 -9.98 -14.94
CA GLY A 216 3.28 -10.93 -13.84
C GLY A 216 3.40 -10.24 -12.47
N ALA A 217 3.08 -11.00 -11.42
CA ALA A 217 3.04 -10.50 -10.04
C ALA A 217 4.36 -9.83 -9.62
N MET A 218 5.51 -10.46 -9.88
CA MET A 218 6.81 -9.88 -9.51
C MET A 218 7.16 -8.66 -10.36
N THR A 219 6.81 -8.62 -11.64
CA THR A 219 7.02 -7.45 -12.49
C THR A 219 6.34 -6.20 -11.91
N HIS A 220 5.09 -6.35 -11.44
CA HIS A 220 4.36 -5.25 -10.82
C HIS A 220 4.79 -4.94 -9.39
N ASN A 221 5.37 -5.90 -8.68
CA ASN A 221 5.91 -5.70 -7.34
C ASN A 221 7.34 -5.14 -7.31
N GLU A 222 8.17 -5.37 -8.36
CA GLU A 222 9.58 -4.94 -8.37
C GLU A 222 9.82 -3.72 -9.27
N LYS A 223 9.19 -3.70 -10.47
CA LYS A 223 9.51 -2.72 -11.52
C LYS A 223 8.54 -1.56 -11.57
N SER A 224 7.23 -1.85 -11.65
CA SER A 224 6.23 -0.80 -11.86
C SER A 224 5.66 -0.22 -10.56
N GLY A 225 5.74 -0.96 -9.45
CA GLY A 225 5.13 -0.56 -8.18
C GLY A 225 3.60 -0.50 -8.21
N VAL A 226 2.96 -1.10 -9.21
CA VAL A 226 1.49 -1.13 -9.31
C VAL A 226 0.88 -2.01 -8.24
N ALA A 227 1.48 -3.19 -7.97
CA ALA A 227 1.02 -4.11 -6.96
C ALA A 227 1.86 -4.02 -5.68
N GLN A 228 1.19 -4.10 -4.53
CA GLN A 228 1.82 -4.04 -3.22
C GLN A 228 2.25 -5.40 -2.71
N PHE A 229 1.57 -6.46 -3.13
CA PHE A 229 1.78 -7.81 -2.59
C PHE A 229 1.89 -8.84 -3.70
N ALA A 230 2.86 -9.75 -3.58
CA ALA A 230 3.08 -10.90 -4.46
C ALA A 230 2.88 -12.18 -3.67
N CYS A 231 1.75 -12.84 -3.87
CA CYS A 231 1.26 -13.99 -3.11
C CYS A 231 1.60 -15.30 -3.81
N GLU A 232 1.81 -16.37 -3.04
CA GLU A 232 2.18 -17.68 -3.60
C GLU A 232 0.98 -18.44 -4.19
N SER A 233 -0.23 -18.23 -3.65
CA SER A 233 -1.48 -18.85 -4.09
C SER A 233 -2.70 -17.95 -3.84
N ASP A 234 -3.88 -18.37 -4.31
CA ASP A 234 -5.15 -17.69 -4.03
C ASP A 234 -5.43 -17.66 -2.51
N GLU A 235 -5.14 -18.75 -1.80
CA GLU A 235 -5.30 -18.86 -0.35
C GLU A 235 -4.38 -17.91 0.40
N ASP A 236 -3.10 -17.84 0.01
CA ASP A 236 -2.12 -16.92 0.59
C ASP A 236 -2.56 -15.46 0.39
N ALA A 237 -3.08 -15.11 -0.80
CA ALA A 237 -3.61 -13.78 -1.06
C ALA A 237 -4.80 -13.44 -0.15
N ILE A 238 -5.70 -14.37 0.08
CA ILE A 238 -6.86 -14.20 0.97
C ILE A 238 -6.41 -14.00 2.42
N GLU A 239 -5.47 -14.80 2.92
CA GLU A 239 -4.94 -14.66 4.28
C GLU A 239 -4.20 -13.31 4.45
N GLN A 240 -3.42 -12.88 3.46
CA GLN A 240 -2.77 -11.56 3.49
C GLN A 240 -3.78 -10.41 3.46
N ILE A 241 -4.91 -10.55 2.74
CA ILE A 241 -6.01 -9.56 2.76
C ILE A 241 -6.64 -9.47 4.14
N LYS A 242 -6.92 -10.61 4.80
CA LYS A 242 -7.43 -10.63 6.19
C LYS A 242 -6.43 -9.98 7.15
N CYS A 243 -5.14 -10.30 7.02
CA CYS A 243 -4.09 -9.67 7.79
C CYS A 243 -4.10 -8.14 7.62
N LEU A 244 -4.14 -7.63 6.37
CA LEU A 244 -4.24 -6.19 6.11
C LEU A 244 -5.47 -5.57 6.77
N LEU A 245 -6.66 -6.18 6.60
CA LEU A 245 -7.90 -5.69 7.20
C LEU A 245 -7.81 -5.56 8.72
N SER A 246 -7.02 -6.39 9.40
CA SER A 246 -6.84 -6.33 10.86
C SER A 246 -6.17 -5.05 11.34
N TYR A 247 -5.43 -4.34 10.46
CA TYR A 247 -4.81 -3.05 10.76
C TYR A 247 -5.71 -1.84 10.44
N LEU A 248 -6.76 -2.04 9.64
CA LEU A 248 -7.55 -0.96 9.06
C LEU A 248 -8.87 -0.73 9.80
N PRO A 249 -9.36 0.52 9.89
CA PRO A 249 -10.72 0.80 10.32
C PRO A 249 -11.73 0.33 9.25
N ALA A 250 -13.02 0.33 9.58
CA ALA A 250 -14.06 0.04 8.59
C ALA A 250 -14.21 1.19 7.57
N ASN A 251 -14.01 2.43 7.99
CA ASN A 251 -14.14 3.64 7.16
C ASN A 251 -13.34 4.80 7.77
N ASN A 252 -13.34 5.95 7.09
CA ASN A 252 -12.59 7.15 7.49
C ASN A 252 -13.14 7.87 8.73
N MET A 253 -14.31 7.47 9.24
CA MET A 253 -14.92 8.06 10.45
C MET A 253 -14.58 7.28 11.72
N GLU A 254 -13.97 6.12 11.58
CA GLU A 254 -13.58 5.24 12.68
C GLU A 254 -12.06 5.21 12.84
N ASP A 255 -11.61 4.92 14.05
CA ASP A 255 -10.21 4.62 14.31
C ASP A 255 -9.92 3.14 14.02
N PRO A 256 -8.68 2.78 13.68
CA PRO A 256 -8.26 1.38 13.55
C PRO A 256 -8.56 0.58 14.82
N PRO A 257 -8.88 -0.72 14.70
CA PRO A 257 -9.16 -1.56 15.87
C PRO A 257 -7.92 -1.65 16.76
N ARG A 258 -8.11 -1.48 18.06
CA ARG A 258 -7.09 -1.76 19.06
C ARG A 258 -7.15 -3.23 19.45
N ILE A 259 -6.01 -3.92 19.35
CA ILE A 259 -5.88 -5.34 19.71
C ILE A 259 -5.18 -5.44 21.07
N GLU A 260 -5.66 -6.30 21.95
CA GLU A 260 -4.96 -6.58 23.20
C GLU A 260 -3.61 -7.25 22.90
N THR A 261 -2.57 -6.83 23.62
CA THR A 261 -1.23 -7.38 23.51
C THR A 261 -0.69 -7.68 24.91
N ASP A 262 0.06 -8.76 25.03
CA ASP A 262 0.83 -9.13 26.21
C ASP A 262 2.27 -8.61 26.19
N ASP A 263 2.68 -7.96 25.08
CA ASP A 263 4.00 -7.35 24.95
C ASP A 263 4.10 -6.09 25.84
N ASP A 264 5.04 -6.11 26.79
CA ASP A 264 5.21 -5.04 27.77
C ASP A 264 5.48 -3.69 27.09
N ARG A 265 4.60 -2.72 27.36
CA ARG A 265 4.78 -1.35 26.87
C ARG A 265 6.08 -0.70 27.35
N MET A 266 6.57 -1.11 28.51
CA MET A 266 7.79 -0.58 29.17
C MET A 266 9.03 -1.40 28.85
N ARG A 267 8.95 -2.35 27.93
CA ARG A 267 10.06 -3.20 27.51
C ARG A 267 11.25 -2.36 27.07
N TYR A 268 12.40 -2.63 27.67
CA TYR A 268 13.68 -1.98 27.42
C TYR A 268 14.52 -2.85 26.49
N GLU A 269 14.88 -2.34 25.32
CA GLU A 269 15.54 -3.09 24.25
C GLU A 269 17.05 -2.76 24.16
N ASP A 270 17.87 -3.37 25.04
CA ASP A 270 19.32 -3.11 25.08
C ASP A 270 20.04 -3.36 23.74
N ASP A 271 19.53 -4.26 22.91
CA ASP A 271 20.10 -4.54 21.58
C ASP A 271 20.06 -3.30 20.65
N LEU A 272 19.10 -2.40 20.83
CA LEU A 272 19.06 -1.14 20.08
C LEU A 272 20.24 -0.22 20.40
N ASN A 273 20.82 -0.32 21.59
CA ASN A 273 22.01 0.46 21.97
C ASN A 273 23.27 0.06 21.17
N ARG A 274 23.20 -1.06 20.44
CA ARG A 274 24.33 -1.62 19.66
C ARG A 274 24.03 -1.76 18.17
N ILE A 275 22.81 -1.40 17.74
CA ILE A 275 22.34 -1.66 16.36
C ILE A 275 23.02 -0.75 15.34
N ILE A 276 23.38 0.48 15.74
CA ILE A 276 24.10 1.41 14.88
C ILE A 276 25.57 1.03 14.88
N PRO A 277 26.16 0.72 13.70
CA PRO A 277 27.58 0.40 13.60
C PRO A 277 28.48 1.57 13.97
N ASP A 278 29.63 1.29 14.58
CA ASP A 278 30.65 2.30 14.93
C ASP A 278 31.19 3.03 13.68
N SER A 279 31.25 2.33 12.55
CA SER A 279 31.70 2.92 11.29
C SER A 279 30.55 3.61 10.56
N PRO A 280 30.64 4.91 10.23
CA PRO A 280 29.62 5.64 9.48
C PRO A 280 29.37 5.09 8.08
N SER A 281 30.29 4.30 7.51
CA SER A 281 30.17 3.66 6.20
C SER A 281 29.49 2.30 6.23
N GLN A 282 29.34 1.71 7.42
CA GLN A 282 28.67 0.42 7.58
C GLN A 282 27.14 0.63 7.68
N SER A 283 26.40 -0.17 6.92
CA SER A 283 24.93 -0.19 6.97
C SER A 283 24.41 -1.20 7.97
N TYR A 284 23.19 -0.97 8.44
CA TYR A 284 22.38 -1.91 9.23
C TYR A 284 21.00 -2.07 8.58
N ASP A 285 20.23 -3.06 9.01
CA ASP A 285 18.88 -3.26 8.52
C ASP A 285 17.88 -2.50 9.40
N MET A 286 17.15 -1.58 8.81
CA MET A 286 16.13 -0.82 9.54
C MET A 286 14.95 -1.71 9.99
N ARG A 287 14.76 -2.88 9.37
CA ARG A 287 13.77 -3.86 9.85
C ARG A 287 14.09 -4.40 11.23
N ASP A 288 15.38 -4.50 11.59
CA ASP A 288 15.78 -4.92 12.93
C ASP A 288 15.33 -3.91 13.99
N VAL A 289 15.43 -2.60 13.67
CA VAL A 289 14.89 -1.52 14.54
C VAL A 289 13.37 -1.62 14.66
N ILE A 290 12.68 -1.79 13.53
CA ILE A 290 11.21 -1.91 13.51
C ILE A 290 10.77 -3.11 14.36
N THR A 291 11.36 -4.29 14.14
CA THR A 291 11.07 -5.53 14.89
C THR A 291 11.25 -5.33 16.40
N ALA A 292 12.30 -4.63 16.80
CA ALA A 292 12.59 -4.40 18.21
C ALA A 292 11.56 -3.50 18.90
N ILE A 293 10.94 -2.55 18.21
CA ILE A 293 10.05 -1.56 18.84
C ILE A 293 8.56 -1.90 18.73
N VAL A 294 8.14 -2.71 17.75
CA VAL A 294 6.72 -3.04 17.55
C VAL A 294 6.25 -4.21 18.42
N ASP A 295 4.94 -4.35 18.58
CA ASP A 295 4.36 -5.43 19.39
C ASP A 295 4.71 -6.79 18.82
N ASN A 296 5.28 -7.67 19.67
CA ASN A 296 5.71 -9.03 19.34
C ASN A 296 6.71 -9.12 18.16
N GLY A 297 7.27 -8.01 17.71
CA GLY A 297 8.10 -7.95 16.52
C GLY A 297 7.32 -8.10 15.19
N ASP A 298 5.99 -8.06 15.24
CA ASP A 298 5.12 -8.33 14.09
C ASP A 298 4.83 -7.06 13.30
N TYR A 299 4.97 -7.16 11.98
CA TYR A 299 4.61 -6.09 11.05
C TYR A 299 4.19 -6.63 9.69
N PHE A 300 3.49 -5.81 8.91
CA PHE A 300 3.02 -6.12 7.57
C PHE A 300 3.52 -5.06 6.58
N GLU A 301 4.35 -5.47 5.58
CA GLU A 301 5.09 -4.57 4.71
C GLU A 301 4.50 -4.49 3.29
N PRO A 302 3.66 -3.48 2.93
CA PRO A 302 3.30 -3.19 1.55
C PRO A 302 4.53 -2.77 0.73
N HIS A 303 4.58 -3.20 -0.55
CA HIS A 303 5.70 -2.90 -1.45
C HIS A 303 7.07 -3.40 -0.96
N ALA A 304 7.13 -4.55 -0.33
CA ALA A 304 8.39 -5.12 0.16
C ALA A 304 9.46 -5.29 -0.94
N HIS A 305 9.05 -5.45 -2.20
CA HIS A 305 9.93 -5.63 -3.35
C HIS A 305 10.18 -4.34 -4.15
N TYR A 306 9.39 -3.28 -3.96
CA TYR A 306 9.50 -2.02 -4.69
C TYR A 306 10.16 -0.94 -3.87
N ALA A 307 11.06 -0.13 -4.49
CA ALA A 307 11.73 0.98 -3.83
C ALA A 307 12.24 0.58 -2.43
N GLN A 308 13.08 -0.45 -2.36
CA GLN A 308 13.52 -1.06 -1.10
C GLN A 308 14.40 -0.15 -0.24
N ASN A 309 14.83 1.00 -0.76
CA ASN A 309 15.54 2.06 -0.03
C ASN A 309 14.64 2.81 0.98
N ILE A 310 13.32 2.61 0.91
CA ILE A 310 12.35 3.05 1.91
C ILE A 310 11.38 1.92 2.26
N LEU A 311 11.07 1.77 3.53
CA LEU A 311 10.11 0.81 4.07
C LEU A 311 8.79 1.51 4.35
N THR A 312 7.69 0.85 4.04
CA THR A 312 6.34 1.24 4.42
C THR A 312 5.70 0.06 5.13
N VAL A 313 5.28 0.22 6.36
CA VAL A 313 4.93 -0.90 7.23
C VAL A 313 3.68 -0.58 8.05
N PHE A 314 2.72 -1.50 8.12
CA PHE A 314 1.72 -1.52 9.16
C PHE A 314 2.24 -2.34 10.33
N ALA A 315 2.15 -1.80 11.54
CA ALA A 315 2.53 -2.48 12.77
C ALA A 315 1.62 -2.06 13.92
N ARG A 316 1.90 -2.56 15.12
CA ARG A 316 1.19 -2.13 16.33
C ARG A 316 2.17 -1.67 17.40
N LEU A 317 1.73 -0.65 18.14
CA LEU A 317 2.39 -0.17 19.34
C LEU A 317 1.36 -0.14 20.47
N ASN A 318 1.52 -0.98 21.48
CA ASN A 318 0.56 -1.19 22.57
C ASN A 318 -0.87 -1.47 22.06
N GLY A 319 -0.96 -2.35 21.05
CA GLY A 319 -2.19 -2.77 20.39
C GLY A 319 -2.77 -1.78 19.38
N ARG A 320 -2.23 -0.56 19.24
CA ARG A 320 -2.69 0.45 18.26
C ARG A 320 -1.99 0.28 16.92
N SER A 321 -2.76 0.25 15.84
CA SER A 321 -2.21 0.27 14.49
C SER A 321 -1.46 1.58 14.23
N VAL A 322 -0.27 1.46 13.61
CA VAL A 322 0.57 2.56 13.18
C VAL A 322 1.10 2.30 11.78
N GLY A 323 1.23 3.35 10.96
CA GLY A 323 1.94 3.31 9.69
C GLY A 323 3.39 3.77 9.90
N ILE A 324 4.35 2.92 9.60
CA ILE A 324 5.77 3.22 9.73
C ILE A 324 6.36 3.52 8.36
N ILE A 325 7.05 4.64 8.22
CA ILE A 325 7.85 5.02 7.05
C ILE A 325 9.30 5.10 7.51
N ALA A 326 10.19 4.29 6.93
CA ALA A 326 11.57 4.25 7.39
C ALA A 326 12.56 4.17 6.23
N ASN A 327 13.70 4.87 6.31
CA ASN A 327 14.78 4.69 5.35
C ASN A 327 15.46 3.34 5.58
N GLN A 328 15.90 2.69 4.50
CA GLN A 328 16.64 1.42 4.57
C GLN A 328 18.12 1.64 4.20
N PRO A 329 19.02 1.78 5.19
CA PRO A 329 20.43 2.08 4.93
C PRO A 329 21.17 1.01 4.10
N LYS A 330 20.70 -0.24 4.11
CA LYS A 330 21.27 -1.32 3.29
C LYS A 330 21.05 -1.10 1.78
N VAL A 331 20.08 -0.31 1.39
CA VAL A 331 19.73 -0.07 -0.02
C VAL A 331 19.96 1.40 -0.34
N MET A 332 20.87 1.70 -1.25
CA MET A 332 21.24 3.07 -1.65
C MET A 332 21.53 4.00 -0.46
N ALA A 333 22.09 3.46 0.63
CA ALA A 333 22.34 4.17 1.89
C ALA A 333 21.09 4.89 2.49
N GLY A 334 19.87 4.47 2.14
CA GLY A 334 18.63 5.11 2.55
C GLY A 334 18.28 6.41 1.79
N CYS A 335 18.99 6.74 0.68
CA CYS A 335 18.66 7.91 -0.13
C CYS A 335 17.24 7.85 -0.66
N LEU A 336 16.58 9.02 -0.75
CA LEU A 336 15.27 9.14 -1.40
C LEU A 336 15.45 9.29 -2.92
N ASP A 337 14.80 8.45 -3.69
CA ASP A 337 14.67 8.58 -5.15
C ASP A 337 13.20 8.80 -5.55
N ILE A 338 12.94 8.85 -6.86
CA ILE A 338 11.59 9.04 -7.39
C ILE A 338 10.63 7.96 -6.85
N ASN A 339 11.04 6.69 -6.92
CA ASN A 339 10.20 5.57 -6.54
C ASN A 339 9.94 5.52 -5.03
N ALA A 340 10.95 5.80 -4.21
CA ALA A 340 10.81 5.91 -2.76
C ALA A 340 9.84 7.04 -2.36
N SER A 341 9.94 8.19 -3.05
CA SER A 341 9.05 9.33 -2.82
C SER A 341 7.59 8.99 -3.13
N ASP A 342 7.33 8.29 -4.25
CA ASP A 342 5.97 7.88 -4.64
C ASP A 342 5.40 6.79 -3.71
N LYS A 343 6.21 5.77 -3.36
CA LYS A 343 5.84 4.71 -2.42
C LYS A 343 5.42 5.29 -1.06
N ALA A 344 6.27 6.12 -0.47
CA ALA A 344 5.99 6.74 0.82
C ALA A 344 4.78 7.68 0.76
N THR A 345 4.67 8.50 -0.28
CA THR A 345 3.54 9.42 -0.50
C THR A 345 2.21 8.69 -0.48
N ARG A 346 2.08 7.61 -1.25
CA ARG A 346 0.84 6.84 -1.31
C ARG A 346 0.47 6.23 0.04
N PHE A 347 1.45 5.69 0.75
CA PHE A 347 1.25 5.08 2.07
C PHE A 347 0.85 6.13 3.13
N ILE A 348 1.51 7.28 3.18
CA ILE A 348 1.18 8.39 4.10
C ILE A 348 -0.25 8.87 3.87
N ARG A 349 -0.64 9.08 2.60
CA ARG A 349 -2.01 9.52 2.28
C ARG A 349 -3.06 8.49 2.67
N PHE A 350 -2.77 7.21 2.49
CA PHE A 350 -3.66 6.15 2.95
C PHE A 350 -3.82 6.16 4.47
N CYS A 351 -2.72 6.21 5.21
CA CYS A 351 -2.76 6.26 6.67
C CYS A 351 -3.53 7.47 7.19
N ASP A 352 -3.30 8.66 6.61
CA ASP A 352 -4.02 9.88 7.00
C ASP A 352 -5.52 9.78 6.70
N ALA A 353 -5.90 9.23 5.54
CA ALA A 353 -7.31 9.05 5.16
C ALA A 353 -8.07 8.10 6.10
N PHE A 354 -7.38 7.15 6.73
CA PHE A 354 -7.96 6.10 7.56
C PHE A 354 -7.54 6.17 9.05
N ASN A 355 -7.21 7.37 9.53
CA ASN A 355 -6.93 7.64 10.95
C ASN A 355 -5.80 6.79 11.55
N ILE A 356 -4.84 6.33 10.73
CA ILE A 356 -3.69 5.55 11.16
C ILE A 356 -2.55 6.50 11.50
N PRO A 357 -2.07 6.57 12.77
CA PRO A 357 -0.93 7.40 13.13
C PRO A 357 0.33 7.05 12.35
N LEU A 358 1.18 8.04 12.10
CA LEU A 358 2.42 7.91 11.34
C LEU A 358 3.63 7.93 12.27
N LEU A 359 4.50 6.94 12.14
CA LEU A 359 5.84 6.92 12.71
C LEU A 359 6.86 6.97 11.57
N THR A 360 7.69 8.00 11.56
CA THR A 360 8.81 8.11 10.62
C THR A 360 10.12 7.78 11.32
N ILE A 361 10.93 6.88 10.75
CA ILE A 361 12.25 6.55 11.25
C ILE A 361 13.27 6.97 10.19
N ALA A 362 14.07 8.00 10.51
CA ALA A 362 14.99 8.62 9.57
C ALA A 362 16.43 8.13 9.73
N ASP A 363 17.01 7.68 8.63
CA ASP A 363 18.45 7.53 8.39
C ASP A 363 18.71 7.78 6.90
N VAL A 364 18.80 9.06 6.52
CA VAL A 364 18.81 9.50 5.12
C VAL A 364 19.90 10.53 4.86
N PRO A 365 20.85 10.25 3.96
CA PRO A 365 21.91 11.20 3.59
C PRO A 365 21.46 12.28 2.60
N GLY A 366 20.28 12.14 2.00
CA GLY A 366 19.76 13.08 1.02
C GLY A 366 18.87 12.44 -0.04
N TYR A 367 18.43 13.25 -1.00
CA TYR A 367 17.86 12.76 -2.24
C TYR A 367 18.97 12.21 -3.15
N LEU A 368 18.67 11.15 -3.90
CA LEU A 368 19.63 10.52 -4.82
C LEU A 368 20.00 11.49 -5.95
N PRO A 369 21.29 11.88 -6.07
CA PRO A 369 21.73 12.79 -7.14
C PRO A 369 21.85 12.06 -8.48
N GLY A 370 21.76 12.80 -9.57
CA GLY A 370 22.05 12.31 -10.91
C GLY A 370 21.05 12.76 -11.97
N SER A 371 21.50 12.88 -13.22
CA SER A 371 20.70 13.36 -14.33
C SER A 371 19.42 12.55 -14.57
N GLN A 372 19.46 11.24 -14.34
CA GLN A 372 18.26 10.38 -14.47
C GLN A 372 17.18 10.74 -13.45
N GLN A 373 17.57 11.07 -12.23
CA GLN A 373 16.64 11.53 -11.19
C GLN A 373 16.11 12.93 -11.52
N GLU A 374 16.98 13.87 -11.92
CA GLU A 374 16.59 15.22 -12.29
C GLU A 374 15.63 15.24 -13.50
N TRP A 375 15.98 14.53 -14.56
CA TRP A 375 15.14 14.45 -15.77
C TRP A 375 13.86 13.63 -15.54
N GLY A 376 13.90 12.63 -14.66
CA GLY A 376 12.73 11.87 -14.23
C GLY A 376 11.77 12.68 -13.34
N GLY A 377 12.21 13.85 -12.83
CA GLY A 377 11.38 14.77 -12.06
C GLY A 377 11.46 14.56 -10.55
N ILE A 378 12.64 14.23 -9.99
CA ILE A 378 12.83 14.04 -8.54
C ILE A 378 12.30 15.23 -7.72
N ILE A 379 12.40 16.47 -8.23
CA ILE A 379 11.86 17.67 -7.54
C ILE A 379 10.35 17.54 -7.38
N ARG A 380 9.62 17.15 -8.40
CA ARG A 380 8.17 16.97 -8.39
C ARG A 380 7.76 15.80 -7.48
N HIS A 381 8.46 14.67 -7.59
CA HIS A 381 8.18 13.48 -6.79
C HIS A 381 8.55 13.69 -5.31
N GLY A 382 9.67 14.32 -5.01
CA GLY A 382 10.05 14.70 -3.65
C GLY A 382 9.09 15.71 -3.03
N ALA A 383 8.56 16.65 -3.83
CA ALA A 383 7.55 17.59 -3.36
C ALA A 383 6.25 16.92 -2.92
N LYS A 384 5.87 15.76 -3.49
CA LYS A 384 4.72 14.98 -3.03
C LYS A 384 4.87 14.54 -1.56
N LEU A 385 6.06 14.11 -1.19
CA LEU A 385 6.36 13.65 0.17
C LEU A 385 6.22 14.80 1.19
N LEU A 386 6.83 15.98 0.88
CA LEU A 386 6.67 17.19 1.66
C LEU A 386 5.19 17.60 1.80
N TRP A 387 4.46 17.53 0.70
CA TRP A 387 3.02 17.81 0.67
C TRP A 387 2.24 16.90 1.61
N CYS A 388 2.46 15.59 1.54
CA CYS A 388 1.68 14.62 2.29
C CYS A 388 1.86 14.76 3.80
N TYR A 389 3.09 14.95 4.28
CA TYR A 389 3.32 15.21 5.70
C TYR A 389 2.72 16.54 6.16
N SER A 390 2.82 17.58 5.32
CA SER A 390 2.19 18.87 5.63
C SER A 390 0.67 18.81 5.62
N GLU A 391 0.06 17.93 4.82
CA GLU A 391 -1.39 17.78 4.73
C GLU A 391 -1.95 16.82 5.79
N ALA A 392 -1.19 15.84 6.23
CA ALA A 392 -1.63 14.81 7.18
C ALA A 392 -2.02 15.40 8.53
N THR A 393 -3.18 14.95 9.04
CA THR A 393 -3.82 15.42 10.28
C THR A 393 -3.75 14.41 11.42
N VAL A 394 -3.40 13.16 11.12
CA VAL A 394 -3.16 12.11 12.12
C VAL A 394 -1.95 12.42 13.01
N PRO A 395 -1.81 11.77 14.17
CA PRO A 395 -0.58 11.87 14.96
C PRO A 395 0.65 11.51 14.13
N LYS A 396 1.68 12.35 14.20
CA LYS A 396 2.94 12.18 13.46
C LYS A 396 4.13 12.18 14.42
N LEU A 397 4.86 11.08 14.45
CA LEU A 397 6.07 10.91 15.25
C LEU A 397 7.29 10.81 14.34
N LEU A 398 8.38 11.43 14.73
CA LEU A 398 9.69 11.32 14.09
C LEU A 398 10.69 10.69 15.07
N LEU A 399 11.47 9.75 14.58
CA LEU A 399 12.66 9.22 15.23
C LEU A 399 13.85 9.33 14.28
N VAL A 400 14.86 10.09 14.64
CA VAL A 400 16.13 10.18 13.89
C VAL A 400 17.13 9.24 14.53
N THR A 401 17.55 8.19 13.81
CA THR A 401 18.47 7.17 14.33
C THR A 401 19.92 7.49 14.03
N ARG A 402 20.20 8.04 12.83
CA ARG A 402 21.56 8.40 12.40
C ARG A 402 21.52 9.65 11.52
N LYS A 403 21.70 9.52 10.20
CA LYS A 403 21.77 10.66 9.27
C LYS A 403 20.38 11.23 8.98
N ASP A 404 20.28 12.55 8.92
CA ASP A 404 19.09 13.23 8.44
C ASP A 404 19.47 14.60 7.86
N TYR A 405 19.83 14.62 6.56
CA TYR A 405 20.49 15.76 5.94
C TYR A 405 19.63 16.51 4.92
N GLY A 406 19.76 17.83 4.95
CA GLY A 406 19.26 18.73 3.92
C GLY A 406 17.75 18.66 3.71
N GLY A 407 17.31 18.66 2.45
CA GLY A 407 15.88 18.60 2.12
C GLY A 407 15.20 17.30 2.50
N SER A 408 15.94 16.22 2.65
CA SER A 408 15.37 14.94 3.11
C SER A 408 15.02 14.94 4.60
N TYR A 409 15.71 15.72 5.45
CA TYR A 409 15.28 15.99 6.83
C TYR A 409 13.86 16.54 6.88
N LEU A 410 13.55 17.50 6.01
CA LEU A 410 12.17 18.01 5.91
C LEU A 410 11.22 16.92 5.42
N ALA A 411 11.60 16.20 4.36
CA ALA A 411 10.78 15.19 3.71
C ALA A 411 10.49 13.96 4.60
N MET A 412 11.31 13.71 5.62
CA MET A 412 11.10 12.65 6.61
C MET A 412 10.39 13.13 7.87
N CYS A 413 9.38 14.00 7.69
CA CYS A 413 8.48 14.44 8.78
C CYS A 413 9.12 15.28 9.88
N SER A 414 9.83 16.36 9.53
CA SER A 414 10.36 17.29 10.54
C SER A 414 9.23 17.98 11.34
N LYS A 415 9.60 18.63 12.45
CA LYS A 415 8.69 19.49 13.22
C LYS A 415 8.06 20.59 12.35
N ASP A 416 8.81 21.13 11.38
CA ASP A 416 8.33 22.17 10.46
C ASP A 416 7.22 21.67 9.52
N LEU A 417 7.17 20.37 9.25
CA LEU A 417 6.07 19.72 8.49
C LEU A 417 5.01 19.09 9.40
N GLY A 418 5.02 19.45 10.68
CA GLY A 418 3.96 19.13 11.61
C GLY A 418 4.12 17.82 12.37
N ALA A 419 5.35 17.32 12.58
CA ALA A 419 5.58 16.25 13.56
C ALA A 419 5.13 16.71 14.95
N ASP A 420 4.30 15.91 15.61
CA ASP A 420 3.82 16.20 16.97
C ASP A 420 4.93 15.97 17.99
N PHE A 421 5.67 14.85 17.83
CA PHE A 421 6.88 14.57 18.60
C PHE A 421 8.02 14.20 17.67
N ALA A 422 9.22 14.69 17.99
CA ALA A 422 10.47 14.38 17.31
C ALA A 422 11.52 13.92 18.32
N PHE A 423 11.96 12.68 18.17
CA PHE A 423 13.01 12.06 18.99
C PHE A 423 14.28 11.86 18.17
N ALA A 424 15.42 11.88 18.81
CA ALA A 424 16.69 11.54 18.19
C ALA A 424 17.49 10.61 19.10
N TRP A 425 18.20 9.67 18.52
CA TRP A 425 19.22 8.92 19.24
C TRP A 425 20.49 9.77 19.39
N PRO A 426 21.40 9.46 20.34
CA PRO A 426 22.68 10.16 20.45
C PRO A 426 23.56 10.08 19.20
N THR A 427 23.34 9.05 18.35
CA THR A 427 24.00 8.84 17.06
C THR A 427 23.42 9.66 15.91
N ALA A 428 22.38 10.45 16.18
CA ALA A 428 21.74 11.24 15.13
C ALA A 428 22.60 12.42 14.66
N GLU A 429 22.64 12.63 13.35
CA GLU A 429 23.34 13.72 12.69
C GLU A 429 22.33 14.54 11.87
N ILE A 430 21.96 15.72 12.38
CA ILE A 430 20.95 16.57 11.73
C ILE A 430 21.64 17.83 11.20
N ALA A 431 21.84 17.92 9.89
CA ALA A 431 22.60 18.99 9.27
C ALA A 431 22.11 19.29 7.84
N VAL A 432 22.57 20.43 7.30
CA VAL A 432 22.27 20.79 5.89
C VAL A 432 22.89 19.79 4.90
N MET A 433 24.09 19.27 5.22
CA MET A 433 24.77 18.22 4.46
C MET A 433 25.84 17.55 5.33
N GLY A 434 26.35 16.42 4.88
CA GLY A 434 27.45 15.74 5.58
C GLY A 434 28.71 16.60 5.67
N ALA A 435 29.45 16.45 6.76
CA ALA A 435 30.59 17.31 7.14
C ALA A 435 31.65 17.45 6.06
N SER A 436 31.98 16.36 5.35
CA SER A 436 32.96 16.38 4.24
C SER A 436 32.54 17.32 3.08
N GLY A 437 31.26 17.32 2.74
CA GLY A 437 30.71 18.22 1.71
C GLY A 437 30.72 19.67 2.19
N ALA A 438 30.26 19.91 3.42
CA ALA A 438 30.20 21.24 4.03
C ALA A 438 31.59 21.88 4.14
N ALA A 439 32.58 21.16 4.66
CA ALA A 439 33.94 21.64 4.79
C ALA A 439 34.55 22.06 3.44
N ASN A 440 34.34 21.26 2.39
CA ASN A 440 34.82 21.59 1.03
C ASN A 440 34.16 22.84 0.42
N ILE A 441 32.94 23.18 0.81
CA ILE A 441 32.23 24.36 0.33
C ILE A 441 32.63 25.59 1.15
N ILE A 442 32.51 25.52 2.46
CA ILE A 442 32.70 26.65 3.39
C ILE A 442 34.17 27.08 3.39
N HIS A 443 35.10 26.12 3.48
CA HIS A 443 36.54 26.35 3.64
C HIS A 443 37.36 26.09 2.38
N ARG A 444 36.72 26.09 1.20
CA ARG A 444 37.36 25.76 -0.08
C ARG A 444 38.68 26.50 -0.32
N ARG A 445 38.71 27.82 -0.04
CA ARG A 445 39.88 28.65 -0.24
C ARG A 445 40.97 28.34 0.79
N GLU A 446 40.60 28.25 2.07
CA GLU A 446 41.52 27.97 3.17
C GLU A 446 42.20 26.59 2.99
N ILE A 447 41.41 25.56 2.60
CA ILE A 447 41.95 24.22 2.31
C ILE A 447 42.93 24.27 1.13
N LYS A 448 42.60 25.01 0.05
CA LYS A 448 43.43 25.08 -1.13
C LYS A 448 44.76 25.82 -0.90
N GLU A 449 44.77 26.84 -0.03
CA GLU A 449 45.94 27.70 0.26
C GLU A 449 46.78 27.13 1.41
N ALA A 450 46.39 26.06 2.09
CA ALA A 450 47.11 25.47 3.20
C ALA A 450 48.39 24.75 2.72
N SER A 451 49.41 24.71 3.56
CA SER A 451 50.65 23.96 3.32
C SER A 451 50.42 22.45 3.21
N ASP A 452 49.42 21.91 3.94
CA ASP A 452 48.92 20.55 3.80
C ASP A 452 47.37 20.61 3.64
N PRO A 453 46.89 20.61 2.37
CA PRO A 453 45.44 20.68 2.10
C PRO A 453 44.62 19.51 2.67
N LYS A 454 45.23 18.30 2.81
CA LYS A 454 44.54 17.14 3.35
C LYS A 454 44.34 17.29 4.86
N ALA A 455 45.42 17.59 5.60
CA ALA A 455 45.34 17.81 7.04
C ALA A 455 44.37 18.97 7.37
N LYS A 456 44.39 20.05 6.60
CA LYS A 456 43.48 21.19 6.80
C LYS A 456 42.03 20.82 6.50
N ARG A 457 41.79 20.02 5.49
CA ARG A 457 40.45 19.49 5.23
C ARG A 457 39.93 18.61 6.35
N ASP A 458 40.73 17.69 6.84
CA ASP A 458 40.36 16.79 7.93
C ASP A 458 40.08 17.58 9.24
N GLU A 459 40.85 18.62 9.53
CA GLU A 459 40.58 19.59 10.62
C GLU A 459 39.20 20.25 10.48
N LYS A 460 38.88 20.73 9.28
CA LYS A 460 37.60 21.44 9.02
C LYS A 460 36.40 20.49 8.99
N ILE A 461 36.59 19.24 8.63
CA ILE A 461 35.57 18.20 8.75
C ILE A 461 35.26 17.97 10.23
N ALA A 462 36.29 17.75 11.07
CA ALA A 462 36.11 17.54 12.50
C ALA A 462 35.45 18.74 13.20
N GLU A 463 35.84 19.97 12.83
CA GLU A 463 35.20 21.20 13.33
C GLU A 463 33.69 21.24 12.98
N TYR A 464 33.32 20.89 11.76
CA TYR A 464 31.92 20.85 11.34
C TYR A 464 31.13 19.72 12.02
N GLU A 465 31.75 18.55 12.20
CA GLU A 465 31.15 17.43 12.91
C GLU A 465 30.82 17.79 14.37
N GLU A 466 31.78 18.40 15.06
CA GLU A 466 31.58 18.82 16.45
C GLU A 466 30.42 19.84 16.57
N LEU A 467 30.31 20.77 15.62
CA LEU A 467 29.30 21.82 15.65
C LEU A 467 27.91 21.35 15.24
N PHE A 468 27.78 20.50 14.23
CA PHE A 468 26.52 20.26 13.55
C PHE A 468 26.14 18.77 13.36
N SER A 469 27.10 17.83 13.32
CA SER A 469 26.76 16.41 13.09
C SER A 469 26.45 15.72 14.42
N ASN A 470 25.47 16.27 15.16
CA ASN A 470 24.99 15.74 16.42
C ASN A 470 23.53 16.18 16.65
N PRO A 471 22.75 15.48 17.51
CA PRO A 471 21.35 15.83 17.75
C PRO A 471 21.18 17.08 18.63
N TYR A 472 22.20 17.47 19.39
CA TYR A 472 22.08 18.51 20.42
C TYR A 472 21.93 19.90 19.82
N CYS A 473 22.56 20.16 18.65
CA CYS A 473 22.38 21.42 17.93
C CYS A 473 20.91 21.64 17.54
N ALA A 474 20.22 20.61 17.05
CA ALA A 474 18.80 20.65 16.71
C ALA A 474 17.91 20.73 17.97
N ALA A 475 18.24 19.96 19.01
CA ALA A 475 17.50 19.94 20.28
C ALA A 475 17.55 21.31 20.99
N GLN A 476 18.72 21.98 21.04
CA GLN A 476 18.89 23.32 21.61
C GLN A 476 18.02 24.39 20.91
N ARG A 477 17.59 24.15 19.69
CA ARG A 477 16.73 25.02 18.89
C ARG A 477 15.26 24.61 18.88
N GLY A 478 14.92 23.50 19.58
CA GLY A 478 13.55 23.00 19.66
C GLY A 478 13.06 22.24 18.42
N TYR A 479 13.96 21.80 17.53
CA TYR A 479 13.61 20.95 16.38
C TYR A 479 13.51 19.46 16.75
N ILE A 480 14.10 19.08 17.88
CA ILE A 480 13.99 17.76 18.49
C ILE A 480 13.48 17.95 19.92
N ASP A 481 12.43 17.21 20.30
CA ASP A 481 11.81 17.31 21.63
C ASP A 481 12.63 16.61 22.71
N ALA A 482 13.25 15.48 22.36
CA ALA A 482 14.15 14.75 23.26
C ALA A 482 15.22 13.96 22.51
N VAL A 483 16.43 13.96 23.05
CA VAL A 483 17.45 12.96 22.72
C VAL A 483 17.25 11.82 23.69
N ILE A 484 17.01 10.60 23.17
CA ILE A 484 16.61 9.43 23.96
C ILE A 484 17.64 8.31 23.81
N GLU A 485 17.78 7.49 24.82
CA GLU A 485 18.54 6.25 24.71
C GLU A 485 17.84 5.30 23.75
N PRO A 486 18.56 4.65 22.77
CA PRO A 486 17.93 3.78 21.80
C PRO A 486 17.06 2.69 22.43
N ALA A 487 17.49 2.12 23.54
CA ALA A 487 16.74 1.09 24.27
C ALA A 487 15.38 1.55 24.85
N GLU A 488 15.16 2.86 25.05
CA GLU A 488 13.89 3.43 25.52
C GLU A 488 12.90 3.72 24.39
N THR A 489 13.26 3.52 23.15
CA THR A 489 12.51 3.98 21.96
C THR A 489 11.05 3.52 22.00
N ARG A 490 10.79 2.22 22.23
CA ARG A 490 9.42 1.68 22.29
C ARG A 490 8.55 2.42 23.28
N MET A 491 9.00 2.54 24.51
CA MET A 491 8.26 3.23 25.59
C MET A 491 7.96 4.69 25.23
N ARG A 492 8.95 5.43 24.72
CA ARG A 492 8.80 6.84 24.34
C ARG A 492 7.79 7.04 23.21
N LEU A 493 7.81 6.15 22.22
CA LEU A 493 6.85 6.18 21.10
C LEU A 493 5.43 5.87 21.56
N ILE A 494 5.25 4.86 22.42
CA ILE A 494 3.94 4.51 22.97
C ILE A 494 3.38 5.68 23.80
N ASP A 495 4.19 6.29 24.67
CA ASP A 495 3.76 7.44 25.48
C ASP A 495 3.33 8.63 24.60
N ALA A 496 4.08 8.93 23.55
CA ALA A 496 3.75 9.98 22.60
C ALA A 496 2.45 9.69 21.83
N LEU A 497 2.25 8.44 21.39
CA LEU A 497 1.02 8.02 20.72
C LEU A 497 -0.20 8.11 21.63
N GLU A 498 -0.11 7.64 22.87
CA GLU A 498 -1.23 7.66 23.82
C GLU A 498 -1.67 9.11 24.14
N ILE A 499 -0.73 10.05 24.26
CA ILE A 499 -1.06 11.46 24.43
C ILE A 499 -1.73 12.05 23.18
N MET A 500 -1.29 11.66 22.00
CA MET A 500 -1.77 12.21 20.73
C MET A 500 -2.99 11.48 20.14
N CYS A 501 -3.46 10.40 20.75
CA CYS A 501 -4.57 9.61 20.20
C CYS A 501 -5.88 10.39 20.00
N SER A 502 -6.06 11.47 20.77
CA SER A 502 -7.23 12.37 20.64
C SER A 502 -6.96 13.61 19.81
N LYS A 503 -5.81 13.68 19.11
CA LYS A 503 -5.48 14.81 18.23
C LYS A 503 -6.63 15.13 17.28
N ARG A 504 -6.95 16.41 17.18
CA ARG A 504 -7.91 16.96 16.20
C ARG A 504 -7.28 18.19 15.57
N GLU A 505 -7.02 18.13 14.28
CA GLU A 505 -6.44 19.22 13.51
C GLU A 505 -7.42 19.69 12.43
N GLN A 506 -7.76 20.97 12.44
CA GLN A 506 -8.61 21.56 11.41
C GLN A 506 -7.76 22.26 10.37
N ARG A 507 -8.00 21.94 9.12
CA ARG A 507 -7.37 22.58 7.96
C ARG A 507 -8.34 23.55 7.28
N PRO A 508 -7.86 24.55 6.54
CA PRO A 508 -8.71 25.38 5.70
C PRO A 508 -9.58 24.54 4.78
N LEU A 509 -10.87 24.87 4.69
CA LEU A 509 -11.81 24.18 3.81
C LEU A 509 -11.38 24.31 2.35
N LYS A 510 -11.34 23.19 1.64
CA LYS A 510 -11.03 23.12 0.20
C LYS A 510 -11.80 21.97 -0.44
N LYS A 511 -12.03 22.03 -1.75
CA LYS A 511 -12.68 20.92 -2.46
C LYS A 511 -11.83 19.66 -2.43
N HIS A 512 -10.54 19.80 -2.69
CA HIS A 512 -9.47 18.80 -2.57
C HIS A 512 -8.12 19.51 -2.63
N GLY A 513 -7.04 18.83 -2.25
CA GLY A 513 -5.68 19.32 -2.46
C GLY A 513 -5.27 19.21 -3.93
N ASN A 514 -4.41 20.12 -4.39
CA ASN A 514 -3.74 20.03 -5.69
C ASN A 514 -2.31 19.53 -5.48
N ILE A 515 -2.19 18.23 -5.24
CA ILE A 515 -0.89 17.58 -5.01
C ILE A 515 -0.03 17.67 -6.27
N PRO A 516 1.29 17.90 -6.16
CA PRO A 516 2.20 17.86 -7.31
C PRO A 516 2.30 16.42 -7.85
N VAL A 517 1.68 16.13 -9.00
CA VAL A 517 1.63 14.80 -9.64
C VAL A 517 2.65 14.68 -10.75
#